data_5efb6cba0da035c86ef9ab8946fb7dac
#
_entry.id   5efb6cba0da035c86ef9ab8946fb7dac
#
_cell.length_a   1.000
_cell.length_b   1.000
_cell.length_c   1.000
_cell.angle_alpha   90.00
_cell.angle_beta   90.00
_cell.angle_gamma   90.00
#
_symmetry.space_group_name_H-M   'P 1'
#
loop_
_entity.id
_entity.type
_entity.pdbx_description
1 polymer ?
#
loop_
_entity_poly.entity_id
_entity_poly.type
_entity_poly.pdbx_seq_one_letter_code
_entity_poly.pdbx_strand_id
1 'polypeptide(L)'
;LGRQFVLGQTIAEAQDIAAAARKHQAQLRYSYDMLGEGARTDLDALRYLASYTNAIKSIAAYAGKTPAKGQNDPKIADGISIKLSALHPRYEYTQHARVMTELVPRVWGLCEWRSTTRSGAASAWRCRPTKPARWS
;
A
#
# COMPACT_ATOMS: atom_id res chain seq x y z
N LEU A 1 -6.39 -3.66 -23.83
CA LEU A 1 -7.22 -4.18 -22.74
C LEU A 1 -6.70 -3.75 -21.35
N GLY A 2 -5.38 -3.70 -21.11
CA GLY A 2 -4.82 -3.35 -19.77
C GLY A 2 -5.17 -1.94 -19.29
N ARG A 3 -5.23 -0.94 -20.16
CA ARG A 3 -5.55 0.45 -19.79
C ARG A 3 -6.94 0.67 -19.20
N GLN A 4 -7.86 -0.26 -19.40
CA GLN A 4 -9.23 -0.17 -18.89
C GLN A 4 -9.34 -0.57 -17.40
N PHE A 5 -8.37 -1.35 -16.89
CA PHE A 5 -8.40 -1.90 -15.55
C PHE A 5 -7.25 -1.44 -14.65
N VAL A 6 -6.28 -0.70 -15.20
CA VAL A 6 -5.10 -0.22 -14.49
C VAL A 6 -5.10 1.30 -14.54
N LEU A 7 -5.10 1.92 -13.37
CA LEU A 7 -5.14 3.38 -13.24
C LEU A 7 -3.85 4.03 -13.77
N GLY A 8 -2.70 3.39 -13.59
CA GLY A 8 -1.41 3.86 -14.09
C GLY A 8 -0.36 2.76 -14.03
N GLN A 9 0.73 2.89 -14.82
CA GLN A 9 1.84 1.96 -14.81
C GLN A 9 2.77 2.20 -13.62
N THR A 10 2.80 3.43 -13.13
CA THR A 10 3.57 3.85 -11.95
C THR A 10 2.64 4.47 -10.93
N ILE A 11 3.09 4.49 -9.65
CA ILE A 11 2.34 5.15 -8.59
C ILE A 11 2.17 6.66 -8.85
N ALA A 12 3.16 7.30 -9.45
CA ALA A 12 3.10 8.72 -9.79
C ALA A 12 2.02 8.99 -10.85
N GLU A 13 1.99 8.21 -11.92
CA GLU A 13 0.95 8.30 -12.96
C GLU A 13 -0.45 8.08 -12.38
N ALA A 14 -0.61 7.08 -11.52
CA ALA A 14 -1.88 6.80 -10.86
C ALA A 14 -2.33 7.98 -9.96
N GLN A 15 -1.40 8.64 -9.28
CA GLN A 15 -1.67 9.82 -8.45
C GLN A 15 -2.10 11.02 -9.29
N ASP A 16 -1.46 11.26 -10.44
CA ASP A 16 -1.82 12.35 -11.33
C ASP A 16 -3.22 12.15 -11.92
N ILE A 17 -3.55 10.93 -12.32
CA ILE A 17 -4.90 10.57 -12.79
C ILE A 17 -5.93 10.75 -11.66
N ALA A 18 -5.62 10.31 -10.45
CA ALA A 18 -6.47 10.50 -9.28
C ALA A 18 -6.71 11.99 -8.97
N ALA A 19 -5.66 12.81 -9.08
CA ALA A 19 -5.75 14.26 -8.88
C ALA A 19 -6.61 14.94 -9.94
N ALA A 20 -6.49 14.53 -11.21
CA ALA A 20 -7.32 15.03 -12.29
C ALA A 20 -8.81 14.70 -12.07
N ALA A 21 -9.10 13.46 -11.66
CA ALA A 21 -10.47 13.04 -11.36
C ALA A 21 -11.09 13.82 -10.19
N ARG A 22 -10.28 14.14 -9.16
CA ARG A 22 -10.73 14.95 -8.00
C ARG A 22 -11.11 16.38 -8.35
N LYS A 23 -10.63 16.94 -9.46
CA LYS A 23 -11.08 18.26 -9.93
C LYS A 23 -12.58 18.28 -10.26
N HIS A 24 -13.12 17.14 -10.65
CA HIS A 24 -14.53 16.98 -10.97
C HIS A 24 -15.34 16.37 -9.82
N GLN A 25 -14.71 15.54 -9.01
CA GLN A 25 -15.33 14.83 -7.89
C GLN A 25 -14.42 14.87 -6.66
N ALA A 26 -14.46 15.94 -5.90
CA ALA A 26 -13.56 16.19 -4.77
C ALA A 26 -13.60 15.14 -3.67
N GLN A 27 -14.69 14.36 -3.56
CA GLN A 27 -14.88 13.31 -2.57
C GLN A 27 -14.22 11.97 -2.93
N LEU A 28 -13.65 11.83 -4.14
CA LEU A 28 -13.02 10.59 -4.56
C LEU A 28 -11.81 10.27 -3.67
N ARG A 29 -11.71 9.00 -3.32
CA ARG A 29 -10.61 8.40 -2.56
C ARG A 29 -10.12 7.19 -3.28
N TYR A 30 -8.83 7.00 -3.20
CA TYR A 30 -8.17 5.90 -3.88
C TYR A 30 -7.49 4.98 -2.87
N SER A 31 -7.68 3.69 -3.05
CA SER A 31 -6.87 2.66 -2.45
C SER A 31 -6.02 2.06 -3.56
N TYR A 32 -4.74 2.44 -3.60
CA TYR A 32 -3.83 1.93 -4.60
C TYR A 32 -3.55 0.46 -4.33
N ASP A 33 -3.61 -0.35 -5.36
CA ASP A 33 -3.27 -1.77 -5.31
C ASP A 33 -2.19 -2.05 -6.36
N MET A 34 -1.05 -2.54 -5.91
CA MET A 34 0.05 -2.86 -6.79
C MET A 34 -0.19 -4.23 -7.45
N LEU A 35 -0.08 -4.27 -8.75
CA LEU A 35 -0.15 -5.54 -9.48
C LEU A 35 1.08 -6.39 -9.18
N GLY A 36 0.86 -7.68 -9.09
CA GLY A 36 1.86 -8.69 -8.75
C GLY A 36 1.39 -9.50 -7.54
N GLU A 37 1.30 -10.81 -7.71
CA GLU A 37 0.77 -11.71 -6.69
C GLU A 37 1.81 -12.76 -6.35
N GLY A 38 2.05 -12.95 -5.05
CA GLY A 38 2.82 -14.04 -4.53
C GLY A 38 4.33 -13.96 -4.84
N ALA A 39 5.12 -13.74 -3.83
CA ALA A 39 6.56 -13.97 -3.92
C ALA A 39 6.82 -15.47 -4.08
N ARG A 40 7.61 -15.86 -5.07
CA ARG A 40 8.05 -17.25 -5.25
C ARG A 40 9.36 -17.53 -4.54
N THR A 41 10.16 -16.49 -4.37
CA THR A 41 11.46 -16.54 -3.71
C THR A 41 11.58 -15.44 -2.66
N ASP A 42 12.54 -15.56 -1.74
CA ASP A 42 12.85 -14.48 -0.79
C ASP A 42 13.31 -13.20 -1.50
N LEU A 43 13.99 -13.34 -2.64
CA LEU A 43 14.39 -12.21 -3.46
C LEU A 43 13.16 -11.47 -4.03
N ASP A 44 12.13 -12.20 -4.46
CA ASP A 44 10.89 -11.58 -4.92
C ASP A 44 10.21 -10.84 -3.76
N ALA A 45 10.15 -11.45 -2.58
CA ALA A 45 9.58 -10.83 -1.40
C ALA A 45 10.28 -9.52 -1.02
N LEU A 46 11.62 -9.48 -1.11
CA LEU A 46 12.40 -8.26 -0.87
C LEU A 46 12.16 -7.19 -1.94
N ARG A 47 12.02 -7.59 -3.21
CA ARG A 47 11.67 -6.67 -4.30
C ARG A 47 10.28 -6.05 -4.09
N TYR A 48 9.28 -6.86 -3.73
CA TYR A 48 7.94 -6.36 -3.41
C TYR A 48 7.95 -5.45 -2.18
N LEU A 49 8.71 -5.80 -1.13
CA LEU A 49 8.87 -4.96 0.05
C LEU A 49 9.43 -3.58 -0.31
N ALA A 50 10.47 -3.53 -1.15
CA ALA A 50 11.04 -2.28 -1.64
C ALA A 50 10.02 -1.48 -2.48
N SER A 51 9.27 -2.16 -3.34
CA SER A 51 8.22 -1.53 -4.16
C SER A 51 7.11 -0.93 -3.30
N TYR A 52 6.61 -1.64 -2.30
CA TYR A 52 5.65 -1.11 -1.33
C TYR A 52 6.20 0.08 -0.56
N THR A 53 7.45 -0.01 -0.10
CA THR A 53 8.11 1.11 0.60
C THR A 53 8.16 2.36 -0.28
N ASN A 54 8.55 2.23 -1.55
CA ASN A 54 8.60 3.34 -2.49
C ASN A 54 7.22 3.92 -2.81
N ALA A 55 6.22 3.05 -2.98
CA ALA A 55 4.84 3.49 -3.20
C ALA A 55 4.30 4.27 -1.99
N ILE A 56 4.52 3.79 -0.77
CA ILE A 56 4.13 4.47 0.46
C ILE A 56 4.81 5.85 0.56
N LYS A 57 6.12 5.92 0.27
CA LYS A 57 6.86 7.19 0.24
C LYS A 57 6.28 8.17 -0.77
N SER A 58 6.00 7.70 -1.98
CA SER A 58 5.41 8.53 -3.04
C SER A 58 4.05 9.08 -2.63
N ILE A 59 3.18 8.24 -2.08
CA ILE A 59 1.85 8.67 -1.67
C ILE A 59 1.92 9.68 -0.51
N ALA A 60 2.80 9.46 0.46
CA ALA A 60 3.02 10.39 1.57
C ALA A 60 3.54 11.75 1.08
N ALA A 61 4.51 11.74 0.16
CA ALA A 61 5.06 12.97 -0.43
C ALA A 61 4.02 13.74 -1.24
N TYR A 62 3.15 13.04 -1.95
CA TYR A 62 2.07 13.65 -2.72
C TYR A 62 1.02 14.29 -1.82
N ALA A 63 0.61 13.61 -0.75
CA ALA A 63 -0.31 14.13 0.25
C ALA A 63 0.21 15.42 0.92
N GLY A 64 1.53 15.53 1.13
CA GLY A 64 2.16 16.74 1.68
C GLY A 64 2.14 17.94 0.73
N LYS A 65 2.06 17.72 -0.58
CA LYS A 65 2.02 18.79 -1.59
C LYS A 65 0.63 19.37 -1.83
N THR A 66 -0.40 18.60 -1.58
CA THR A 66 -1.80 18.99 -1.82
C THR A 66 -2.62 18.76 -0.55
N PRO A 67 -2.51 19.65 0.45
CA PRO A 67 -3.29 19.51 1.68
C PRO A 67 -4.76 19.81 1.40
N ALA A 68 -5.51 18.81 0.96
CA ALA A 68 -6.96 18.90 0.98
C ALA A 68 -7.41 18.89 2.45
N LYS A 69 -8.41 19.73 2.79
CA LYS A 69 -9.00 19.73 4.14
C LYS A 69 -9.41 18.31 4.53
N GLY A 70 -8.81 17.78 5.60
CA GLY A 70 -9.13 16.46 6.14
C GLY A 70 -8.21 15.31 5.70
N GLN A 71 -7.15 15.54 4.92
CA GLN A 71 -6.19 14.48 4.53
C GLN A 71 -5.44 13.86 5.73
N ASN A 72 -5.47 14.49 6.88
CA ASN A 72 -4.95 13.91 8.13
C ASN A 72 -5.91 12.91 8.78
N ASP A 73 -7.16 12.81 8.31
CA ASP A 73 -8.09 11.79 8.78
C ASP A 73 -7.89 10.48 8.01
N PRO A 74 -7.57 9.38 8.70
CA PRO A 74 -7.44 8.04 8.10
C PRO A 74 -8.65 7.60 7.28
N LYS A 75 -9.80 8.16 7.57
CA LYS A 75 -11.04 7.85 6.86
C LYS A 75 -11.13 8.54 5.50
N ILE A 76 -10.36 9.60 5.31
CA ILE A 76 -10.45 10.47 4.13
C ILE A 76 -9.21 10.38 3.25
N ALA A 77 -8.07 9.96 3.77
CA ALA A 77 -6.83 9.84 3.02
C ALA A 77 -6.84 8.67 2.03
N ASP A 78 -6.10 8.85 0.94
CA ASP A 78 -5.77 7.73 0.06
C ASP A 78 -4.99 6.65 0.80
N GLY A 79 -5.15 5.41 0.38
CA GLY A 79 -4.51 4.26 0.98
C GLY A 79 -3.76 3.40 -0.03
N ILE A 80 -3.05 2.40 0.47
CA ILE A 80 -2.47 1.33 -0.34
C ILE A 80 -2.90 -0.02 0.24
N SER A 81 -3.23 -0.94 -0.65
CA SER A 81 -3.52 -2.32 -0.29
C SER A 81 -2.22 -3.13 -0.36
N ILE A 82 -1.86 -3.79 0.73
CA ILE A 82 -0.65 -4.62 0.80
C ILE A 82 -1.05 -6.08 0.77
N LYS A 83 -0.56 -6.82 -0.22
CA LYS A 83 -0.76 -8.26 -0.33
C LYS A 83 0.31 -8.98 0.48
N LEU A 84 -0.09 -9.66 1.54
CA LEU A 84 0.86 -10.34 2.43
C LEU A 84 1.60 -11.48 1.71
N SER A 85 0.96 -12.15 0.76
CA SER A 85 1.57 -13.18 -0.09
C SER A 85 2.71 -12.65 -0.97
N ALA A 86 2.74 -11.36 -1.26
CA ALA A 86 3.86 -10.73 -1.96
C ALA A 86 5.09 -10.51 -1.06
N LEU A 87 4.92 -10.52 0.25
CA LEU A 87 5.99 -10.25 1.22
C LEU A 87 6.62 -11.50 1.82
N HIS A 88 6.12 -12.69 1.46
CA HIS A 88 6.66 -13.94 1.97
C HIS A 88 6.46 -15.09 0.96
N PRO A 89 7.53 -15.83 0.56
CA PRO A 89 7.46 -16.84 -0.50
C PRO A 89 6.71 -18.12 -0.08
N ARG A 90 6.53 -18.32 1.21
CA ARG A 90 5.79 -19.46 1.80
C ARG A 90 4.62 -18.97 2.63
N TYR A 91 3.80 -18.10 2.06
CA TYR A 91 2.58 -17.62 2.72
C TYR A 91 1.50 -18.71 2.69
N GLU A 92 1.74 -19.76 3.49
CA GLU A 92 0.92 -20.98 3.57
C GLU A 92 0.61 -21.29 5.04
N TYR A 93 -0.55 -21.87 5.30
CA TYR A 93 -0.94 -22.23 6.66
C TYR A 93 0.02 -23.22 7.34
N THR A 94 0.54 -24.18 6.57
CA THR A 94 1.54 -25.16 7.05
C THR A 94 2.84 -24.52 7.53
N GLN A 95 3.15 -23.31 7.11
CA GLN A 95 4.34 -22.53 7.48
C GLN A 95 4.02 -21.40 8.46
N HIS A 96 2.88 -21.46 9.15
CA HIS A 96 2.38 -20.39 9.99
C HIS A 96 3.41 -19.80 10.95
N ALA A 97 4.13 -20.63 11.70
CA ALA A 97 5.13 -20.17 12.67
C ALA A 97 6.25 -19.36 11.97
N ARG A 98 6.76 -19.86 10.84
CA ARG A 98 7.78 -19.20 10.03
C ARG A 98 7.25 -17.88 9.44
N VAL A 99 6.04 -17.92 8.89
CA VAL A 99 5.38 -16.73 8.34
C VAL A 99 5.22 -15.64 9.40
N MET A 100 4.77 -15.99 10.59
CA MET A 100 4.63 -15.03 11.68
C MET A 100 5.98 -14.42 12.08
N THR A 101 7.03 -15.22 12.16
CA THR A 101 8.36 -14.73 12.55
C THR A 101 9.01 -13.84 11.49
N GLU A 102 8.83 -14.16 10.20
CA GLU A 102 9.51 -13.45 9.11
C GLU A 102 8.67 -12.31 8.51
N LEU A 103 7.36 -12.51 8.37
CA LEU A 103 6.47 -11.55 7.72
C LEU A 103 6.05 -10.40 8.65
N VAL A 104 5.77 -10.68 9.91
CA VAL A 104 5.31 -9.65 10.86
C VAL A 104 6.31 -8.49 10.97
N PRO A 105 7.63 -8.71 11.13
CA PRO A 105 8.60 -7.62 11.14
C PRO A 105 8.64 -6.82 9.84
N ARG A 106 8.46 -7.47 8.67
CA ARG A 106 8.41 -6.79 7.36
C ARG A 106 7.21 -5.85 7.27
N VAL A 107 6.03 -6.33 7.65
CA VAL A 107 4.79 -5.53 7.68
C VAL A 107 4.89 -4.42 8.71
N TRP A 108 5.42 -4.72 9.89
CA TRP A 108 5.64 -3.73 10.95
C TRP A 108 6.54 -2.59 10.48
N GLY A 109 7.66 -2.92 9.82
CA GLY A 109 8.55 -1.92 9.23
C GLY A 109 7.87 -0.99 8.22
N LEU A 110 6.95 -1.52 7.39
CA LEU A 110 6.12 -0.68 6.50
C LEU A 110 5.17 0.24 7.28
N CYS A 111 4.68 -0.20 8.44
CA CYS A 111 3.81 0.60 9.30
C CYS A 111 4.57 1.65 10.11
N GLU A 112 5.76 1.32 10.65
CA GLU A 112 6.57 2.22 11.47
C GLU A 112 7.20 3.36 10.67
N TRP A 113 7.56 3.11 9.43
CA TRP A 113 8.07 4.17 8.55
C TRP A 113 7.12 5.37 8.48
N ARG A 114 5.84 5.15 8.77
CA ARG A 114 4.79 6.15 8.92
C ARG A 114 5.02 7.13 10.08
N SER A 115 5.61 6.67 11.19
CA SER A 115 5.72 7.48 12.41
C SER A 115 6.94 8.39 12.43
N THR A 116 7.96 8.07 11.64
CA THR A 116 9.24 8.80 11.61
C THR A 116 9.22 10.02 10.67
N THR A 117 8.31 10.07 9.71
CA THR A 117 8.10 11.23 8.84
C THR A 117 7.10 12.25 9.44
N ARG A 118 7.06 12.37 10.74
CA ARG A 118 6.27 13.37 11.48
C ARG A 118 6.84 14.78 11.29
N SER A 119 6.67 15.30 10.11
CA SER A 119 6.64 16.73 9.88
C SER A 119 5.33 17.06 9.15
N GLY A 120 4.24 17.16 9.91
CA GLY A 120 3.04 17.90 9.52
C GLY A 120 1.96 17.20 8.70
N ALA A 121 2.17 16.03 8.12
CA ALA A 121 1.13 15.32 7.38
C ALA A 121 0.98 13.88 7.91
N ALA A 122 0.11 13.70 8.87
CA ALA A 122 -0.32 12.37 9.30
C ALA A 122 -1.20 11.75 8.23
N SER A 123 -0.60 11.19 7.18
CA SER A 123 -1.33 10.38 6.22
C SER A 123 -1.82 9.11 6.91
N ALA A 124 -3.10 8.96 6.94
CA ALA A 124 -3.81 7.93 7.66
C ALA A 124 -3.88 6.66 6.84
N TRP A 125 -2.88 5.83 6.94
CA TRP A 125 -2.82 4.52 6.33
C TRP A 125 -3.56 3.50 7.20
N ARG A 126 -4.52 2.81 6.66
CA ARG A 126 -5.04 1.59 7.25
C ARG A 126 -4.30 0.40 6.65
N CYS A 127 -3.48 -0.26 7.43
CA CYS A 127 -3.19 -1.65 7.19
C CYS A 127 -4.51 -2.40 7.48
N ARG A 128 -5.27 -2.75 6.45
CA ARG A 128 -6.35 -3.72 6.61
C ARG A 128 -5.69 -5.09 6.49
N PRO A 129 -5.63 -5.88 7.56
CA PRO A 129 -5.39 -7.29 7.38
C PRO A 129 -6.57 -7.81 6.55
N THR A 130 -6.32 -8.22 5.32
CA THR A 130 -7.27 -9.07 4.62
C THR A 130 -7.48 -10.26 5.52
N LYS A 131 -8.74 -10.50 5.95
CA LYS A 131 -9.07 -11.70 6.72
C LYS A 131 -8.44 -12.88 5.98
N PRO A 132 -7.75 -13.78 6.68
CA PRO A 132 -7.31 -15.01 6.03
C PRO A 132 -8.54 -15.61 5.40
N ALA A 133 -8.45 -15.96 4.11
CA ALA A 133 -9.49 -16.72 3.46
C ALA A 133 -9.79 -17.91 4.38
N ARG A 134 -11.04 -18.08 4.77
CA ARG A 134 -11.46 -19.29 5.44
C ARG A 134 -11.21 -20.40 4.42
N TRP A 135 -10.17 -21.13 4.66
CA TRP A 135 -9.90 -22.36 3.94
C TRP A 135 -10.93 -23.35 4.47
N SER A 136 -11.99 -23.56 3.68
CA SER A 136 -12.94 -24.68 3.85
C SER A 136 -12.30 -25.96 3.36
#